data_bf25b9de1ecf534bf71b7ebf0bb44504
#
_entry.id   bf25b9de1ecf534bf71b7ebf0bb44504
#
_cell.length_a   1.000
_cell.length_b   1.000
_cell.length_c   1.000
_cell.angle_alpha   90.00
_cell.angle_beta   90.00
_cell.angle_gamma   90.00
#
_symmetry.space_group_name_H-M   'P 1'
#
loop_
_entity.id
_entity.type
_entity.pdbx_description
1 polymer ?
#
loop_
_entity_poly.entity_id
_entity_poly.type
_entity_poly.pdbx_seq_one_letter_code
_entity_poly.pdbx_strand_id
1 'polypeptide(L)'
;MKRFFILLALLTFAIAAQAQDITVGLISGLYGDAEAAFVRLKEAGFKACQTGFALEWNEDTAKEFKRLKKKYDIEISALVYCTPNGRWNFMEGPATIGLVPPINRIKYLDTYKRAIDFCAMADIPAMHSHFGFIPEEPTSELYTSFIATMRELCQYAKDRGVMIYCETGQETPTTLIRAIHDIGTGNIFVNCDTANLILYGKANPVDAIYQFGDLLKELHAKDGHYPTDPYYLGREVKIPEGKVNFPAVVKALKDIGFKGVMTIECELGGDNTDYVLKTKKYLEDLIENTK
;
A
#
# COMPACT_ATOMS: atom_id res chain seq x y z
N MET A 1 -15.42 66.14 25.69
CA MET A 1 -15.69 64.96 24.81
C MET A 1 -14.40 64.17 24.64
N LYS A 2 -14.21 63.10 25.41
CA LYS A 2 -13.03 62.23 25.34
C LYS A 2 -13.38 61.04 24.45
N ARG A 3 -12.71 60.90 23.29
CA ARG A 3 -12.85 59.76 22.38
C ARG A 3 -11.98 58.62 22.91
N PHE A 4 -12.60 57.52 23.33
CA PHE A 4 -11.94 56.25 23.62
C PHE A 4 -11.69 55.51 22.29
N PHE A 5 -10.44 55.28 21.94
CA PHE A 5 -10.06 54.34 20.91
C PHE A 5 -9.93 52.96 21.55
N ILE A 6 -10.78 52.04 21.16
CA ILE A 6 -10.67 50.61 21.52
C ILE A 6 -9.80 49.98 20.42
N LEU A 7 -8.59 49.59 20.80
CA LEU A 7 -7.67 48.81 19.93
C LEU A 7 -8.09 47.33 20.04
N LEU A 8 -8.73 46.80 18.99
CA LEU A 8 -9.09 45.37 18.89
C LEU A 8 -7.85 44.65 18.37
N ALA A 9 -7.10 44.00 19.27
CA ALA A 9 -6.02 43.10 18.90
C ALA A 9 -6.61 41.77 18.41
N LEU A 10 -6.63 41.56 17.10
CA LEU A 10 -6.92 40.27 16.48
C LEU A 10 -5.70 39.34 16.69
N LEU A 11 -5.75 38.50 17.71
CA LEU A 11 -4.87 37.33 17.83
C LEU A 11 -5.29 36.30 16.78
N THR A 12 -4.63 36.29 15.63
CA THR A 12 -4.67 35.16 14.69
C THR A 12 -3.88 34.01 15.30
N PHE A 13 -4.55 33.09 15.96
CA PHE A 13 -3.97 31.76 16.21
C PHE A 13 -3.81 31.07 14.86
N ALA A 14 -2.62 31.12 14.30
CA ALA A 14 -2.19 30.17 13.29
C ALA A 14 -2.08 28.80 13.99
N ILE A 15 -3.14 27.99 13.92
CA ILE A 15 -3.02 26.55 14.15
C ILE A 15 -2.14 26.08 13.01
N ALA A 16 -0.85 25.91 13.28
CA ALA A 16 0.00 25.09 12.44
C ALA A 16 -0.62 23.69 12.48
N ALA A 17 -1.41 23.35 11.47
CA ALA A 17 -1.73 21.96 11.22
C ALA A 17 -0.38 21.25 11.13
N GLN A 18 -0.03 20.45 12.13
CA GLN A 18 1.09 19.53 12.00
C GLN A 18 0.80 18.71 10.76
N ALA A 19 1.53 18.98 9.68
CA ALA A 19 1.51 18.13 8.52
C ALA A 19 1.86 16.75 9.03
N GLN A 20 0.95 15.80 8.89
CA GLN A 20 1.20 14.43 9.25
C GLN A 20 2.33 13.97 8.33
N ASP A 21 3.53 13.80 8.87
CA ASP A 21 4.72 13.42 8.12
C ASP A 21 4.55 12.01 7.55
N ILE A 22 5.32 11.69 6.50
CA ILE A 22 5.40 10.35 5.95
C ILE A 22 5.88 9.41 7.06
N THR A 23 5.09 8.38 7.37
CA THR A 23 5.42 7.40 8.40
C THR A 23 6.11 6.20 7.78
N VAL A 24 7.25 5.77 8.35
CA VAL A 24 7.88 4.51 7.91
C VAL A 24 7.22 3.35 8.64
N GLY A 25 6.66 2.40 7.87
CA GLY A 25 6.02 1.17 8.34
C GLY A 25 6.82 -0.08 7.96
N LEU A 26 6.29 -1.25 8.35
CA LEU A 26 6.87 -2.56 8.04
C LEU A 26 5.76 -3.55 7.67
N ILE A 27 5.96 -4.39 6.64
CA ILE A 27 5.16 -5.61 6.48
C ILE A 27 5.57 -6.59 7.58
N SER A 28 4.63 -6.94 8.45
CA SER A 28 4.85 -7.83 9.59
C SER A 28 3.75 -8.86 9.70
N GLY A 29 4.10 -10.15 9.70
CA GLY A 29 3.13 -11.21 9.93
C GLY A 29 2.60 -11.16 11.38
N LEU A 30 1.27 -11.03 11.52
CA LEU A 30 0.57 -11.07 12.81
C LEU A 30 -0.06 -12.44 13.07
N TYR A 31 0.48 -13.48 12.44
CA TYR A 31 0.01 -14.86 12.58
C TYR A 31 0.50 -15.47 13.92
N GLY A 32 -0.30 -16.35 14.51
CA GLY A 32 0.03 -17.01 15.77
C GLY A 32 0.02 -16.03 16.94
N ASP A 33 1.18 -15.67 17.49
CA ASP A 33 1.30 -14.72 18.60
C ASP A 33 1.40 -13.28 18.07
N ALA A 34 0.25 -12.65 17.86
CA ALA A 34 0.17 -11.27 17.38
C ALA A 34 0.80 -10.29 18.38
N GLU A 35 0.65 -10.53 19.69
CA GLU A 35 1.21 -9.62 20.71
C GLU A 35 2.74 -9.61 20.65
N ALA A 36 3.39 -10.74 20.47
CA ALA A 36 4.84 -10.80 20.28
C ALA A 36 5.30 -10.03 19.04
N ALA A 37 4.51 -10.03 17.95
CA ALA A 37 4.79 -9.23 16.77
C ALA A 37 4.69 -7.73 17.05
N PHE A 38 3.66 -7.28 17.78
CA PHE A 38 3.52 -5.88 18.21
C PHE A 38 4.66 -5.43 19.15
N VAL A 39 5.13 -6.31 20.05
CA VAL A 39 6.30 -6.03 20.88
C VAL A 39 7.54 -5.77 20.02
N ARG A 40 7.83 -6.64 19.05
CA ARG A 40 8.98 -6.46 18.13
C ARG A 40 8.86 -5.17 17.33
N LEU A 41 7.69 -4.85 16.80
CA LEU A 41 7.44 -3.60 16.08
C LEU A 41 7.71 -2.37 16.97
N LYS A 42 7.22 -2.41 18.22
CA LYS A 42 7.42 -1.33 19.20
C LYS A 42 8.89 -1.14 19.56
N GLU A 43 9.60 -2.23 19.84
CA GLU A 43 11.04 -2.22 20.15
C GLU A 43 11.88 -1.70 18.98
N ALA A 44 11.49 -2.06 17.74
CA ALA A 44 12.08 -1.54 16.51
C ALA A 44 11.67 -0.07 16.19
N GLY A 45 10.77 0.52 16.98
CA GLY A 45 10.34 1.90 16.84
C GLY A 45 9.39 2.15 15.66
N PHE A 46 8.71 1.12 15.14
CA PHE A 46 7.65 1.30 14.12
C PHE A 46 6.36 1.82 14.74
N LYS A 47 5.66 2.66 13.98
CA LYS A 47 4.34 3.22 14.32
C LYS A 47 3.22 2.70 13.44
N ALA A 48 3.55 2.04 12.35
CA ALA A 48 2.61 1.45 11.42
C ALA A 48 3.15 0.11 10.89
N CYS A 49 2.22 -0.78 10.56
CA CYS A 49 2.54 -2.02 9.84
C CYS A 49 1.43 -2.38 8.86
N GLN A 50 1.76 -3.25 7.92
CA GLN A 50 0.81 -4.02 7.14
C GLN A 50 0.95 -5.50 7.50
N THR A 51 -0.12 -6.27 7.35
CA THR A 51 -0.11 -7.72 7.60
C THR A 51 -0.94 -8.47 6.58
N GLY A 52 -0.54 -9.70 6.29
CA GLY A 52 -1.34 -10.58 5.44
C GLY A 52 -2.60 -11.08 6.13
N PHE A 53 -3.65 -11.35 5.37
CA PHE A 53 -4.91 -11.91 5.85
C PHE A 53 -4.82 -13.44 6.00
N ALA A 54 -5.33 -13.97 7.11
CA ALA A 54 -5.48 -15.39 7.33
C ALA A 54 -6.97 -15.81 7.39
N LEU A 55 -7.29 -16.91 6.71
CA LEU A 55 -8.67 -17.38 6.54
C LEU A 55 -9.34 -17.79 7.87
N GLU A 56 -8.56 -18.17 8.85
CA GLU A 56 -9.03 -18.54 10.20
C GLU A 56 -9.35 -17.36 11.10
N TRP A 57 -8.98 -16.13 10.71
CA TRP A 57 -9.23 -14.94 11.52
C TRP A 57 -10.73 -14.64 11.61
N ASN A 58 -11.16 -14.24 12.79
CA ASN A 58 -12.54 -14.03 13.17
C ASN A 58 -12.71 -12.78 14.06
N GLU A 59 -13.90 -12.59 14.62
CA GLU A 59 -14.20 -11.44 15.49
C GLU A 59 -13.28 -11.35 16.72
N ASP A 60 -12.87 -12.47 17.31
CA ASP A 60 -12.00 -12.45 18.49
C ASP A 60 -10.58 -12.01 18.09
N THR A 61 -10.09 -12.44 16.93
CA THR A 61 -8.84 -11.93 16.35
C THR A 61 -8.95 -10.43 16.07
N ALA A 62 -10.07 -9.96 15.53
CA ALA A 62 -10.29 -8.55 15.27
C ALA A 62 -10.31 -7.69 16.54
N LYS A 63 -10.97 -8.18 17.61
CA LYS A 63 -10.94 -7.53 18.95
C LYS A 63 -9.53 -7.46 19.51
N GLU A 64 -8.76 -8.54 19.36
CA GLU A 64 -7.38 -8.60 19.81
C GLU A 64 -6.50 -7.58 19.04
N PHE A 65 -6.64 -7.49 17.72
CA PHE A 65 -5.90 -6.51 16.92
C PHE A 65 -6.22 -5.07 17.36
N LYS A 66 -7.49 -4.75 17.60
CA LYS A 66 -7.87 -3.43 18.14
C LYS A 66 -7.24 -3.16 19.50
N ARG A 67 -7.22 -4.16 20.38
CA ARG A 67 -6.56 -4.05 21.70
C ARG A 67 -5.06 -3.78 21.56
N LEU A 68 -4.38 -4.53 20.68
CA LEU A 68 -2.94 -4.44 20.46
C LEU A 68 -2.55 -3.12 19.80
N LYS A 69 -3.26 -2.68 18.76
CA LYS A 69 -3.08 -1.35 18.14
C LYS A 69 -3.08 -0.25 19.21
N LYS A 70 -4.09 -0.25 20.07
CA LYS A 70 -4.21 0.73 21.17
C LYS A 70 -3.10 0.58 22.22
N LYS A 71 -2.79 -0.68 22.63
CA LYS A 71 -1.79 -0.96 23.68
C LYS A 71 -0.39 -0.48 23.30
N TYR A 72 -0.01 -0.73 22.05
CA TYR A 72 1.35 -0.45 21.57
C TYR A 72 1.46 0.88 20.82
N ASP A 73 0.35 1.55 20.54
CA ASP A 73 0.31 2.77 19.72
C ASP A 73 0.93 2.51 18.33
N ILE A 74 0.43 1.47 17.66
CA ILE A 74 0.85 1.04 16.33
C ILE A 74 -0.39 0.81 15.48
N GLU A 75 -0.44 1.45 14.30
CA GLU A 75 -1.52 1.27 13.35
C GLU A 75 -1.26 0.07 12.43
N ILE A 76 -2.33 -0.65 12.06
CA ILE A 76 -2.33 -1.56 10.92
C ILE A 76 -2.92 -0.76 9.75
N SER A 77 -2.05 -0.30 8.83
CA SER A 77 -2.46 0.63 7.77
C SER A 77 -3.23 -0.05 6.64
N ALA A 78 -2.91 -1.31 6.36
CA ALA A 78 -3.67 -2.13 5.42
C ALA A 78 -3.54 -3.63 5.72
N LEU A 79 -4.55 -4.38 5.28
CA LEU A 79 -4.58 -5.83 5.29
C LEU A 79 -4.27 -6.35 3.88
N VAL A 80 -3.20 -7.11 3.74
CA VAL A 80 -2.74 -7.65 2.46
C VAL A 80 -3.41 -8.99 2.18
N TYR A 81 -4.08 -9.13 1.05
CA TYR A 81 -4.56 -10.41 0.56
C TYR A 81 -4.24 -10.57 -0.92
N CYS A 82 -3.48 -11.60 -1.25
CA CYS A 82 -3.19 -12.00 -2.63
C CYS A 82 -3.74 -13.40 -2.90
N THR A 83 -4.07 -13.68 -4.17
CA THR A 83 -4.54 -15.02 -4.56
C THR A 83 -3.48 -16.08 -4.26
N PRO A 84 -3.83 -17.19 -3.58
CA PRO A 84 -2.83 -18.13 -3.03
C PRO A 84 -1.97 -18.85 -4.09
N ASN A 85 -2.45 -18.93 -5.34
CA ASN A 85 -1.79 -19.66 -6.42
C ASN A 85 -1.08 -18.73 -7.41
N GLY A 86 -0.81 -17.49 -7.04
CA GLY A 86 -0.12 -16.51 -7.87
C GLY A 86 1.29 -17.02 -8.28
N ARG A 87 1.58 -16.98 -9.58
CA ARG A 87 2.89 -17.28 -10.14
C ARG A 87 3.53 -15.96 -10.57
N TRP A 88 4.54 -15.56 -9.84
CA TRP A 88 5.20 -14.26 -10.01
C TRP A 88 6.22 -14.31 -11.15
N ASN A 89 5.71 -14.41 -12.38
CA ASN A 89 6.48 -14.39 -13.62
C ASN A 89 5.61 -13.91 -14.80
N PHE A 90 6.23 -13.67 -15.95
CA PHE A 90 5.53 -13.19 -17.14
C PHE A 90 4.70 -14.25 -17.87
N MET A 91 4.98 -15.53 -17.65
CA MET A 91 4.35 -16.63 -18.39
C MET A 91 3.04 -17.09 -17.75
N GLU A 92 3.06 -17.32 -16.45
CA GLU A 92 1.92 -17.87 -15.72
C GLU A 92 1.17 -16.79 -14.92
N GLY A 93 1.85 -15.69 -14.58
CA GLY A 93 1.28 -14.60 -13.81
C GLY A 93 -0.04 -14.07 -14.37
N PRO A 94 -0.13 -13.81 -15.69
CA PRO A 94 -1.38 -13.31 -16.30
C PRO A 94 -2.60 -14.23 -16.09
N ALA A 95 -2.39 -15.53 -15.88
CA ALA A 95 -3.46 -16.51 -15.67
C ALA A 95 -3.71 -16.83 -14.18
N THR A 96 -2.84 -16.37 -13.26
CA THR A 96 -2.87 -16.84 -11.86
C THR A 96 -2.95 -15.72 -10.81
N ILE A 97 -2.53 -14.49 -11.14
CA ILE A 97 -2.49 -13.39 -10.17
C ILE A 97 -3.79 -12.60 -10.19
N GLY A 98 -4.33 -12.33 -9.00
CA GLY A 98 -5.41 -11.39 -8.76
C GLY A 98 -6.76 -11.79 -9.33
N LEU A 99 -7.60 -10.81 -9.66
CA LEU A 99 -8.97 -10.97 -10.16
C LEU A 99 -9.11 -10.69 -11.67
N VAL A 100 -8.02 -10.34 -12.37
CA VAL A 100 -8.06 -10.24 -13.83
C VAL A 100 -8.44 -11.58 -14.46
N PRO A 101 -7.86 -12.74 -14.09
CA PRO A 101 -8.28 -14.03 -14.61
C PRO A 101 -9.72 -14.38 -14.17
N PRO A 102 -10.65 -14.70 -15.10
CA PRO A 102 -12.05 -15.01 -14.76
C PRO A 102 -12.19 -16.18 -13.76
N ILE A 103 -11.33 -17.19 -13.87
CA ILE A 103 -11.37 -18.35 -12.97
C ILE A 103 -11.05 -17.95 -11.51
N ASN A 104 -10.21 -16.96 -11.31
CA ASN A 104 -9.88 -16.47 -9.97
C ASN A 104 -11.04 -15.70 -9.34
N ARG A 105 -11.86 -15.02 -10.14
CA ARG A 105 -13.08 -14.36 -9.66
C ARG A 105 -14.03 -15.36 -9.04
N ILE A 106 -14.25 -16.50 -9.72
CA ILE A 106 -15.08 -17.59 -9.21
C ILE A 106 -14.52 -18.20 -7.92
N LYS A 107 -13.19 -18.34 -7.84
CA LYS A 107 -12.54 -19.03 -6.72
C LYS A 107 -12.32 -18.16 -5.48
N TYR A 108 -12.03 -16.87 -5.68
CA TYR A 108 -11.44 -16.06 -4.62
C TYR A 108 -12.23 -14.78 -4.28
N LEU A 109 -13.25 -14.39 -5.05
CA LEU A 109 -14.00 -13.17 -4.77
C LEU A 109 -14.60 -13.16 -3.36
N ASP A 110 -15.13 -14.29 -2.90
CA ASP A 110 -15.65 -14.42 -1.54
C ASP A 110 -14.55 -14.27 -0.47
N THR A 111 -13.34 -14.71 -0.77
CA THR A 111 -12.20 -14.52 0.14
C THR A 111 -11.78 -13.05 0.21
N TYR A 112 -11.80 -12.33 -0.91
CA TYR A 112 -11.60 -10.88 -0.89
C TYR A 112 -12.66 -10.17 -0.05
N LYS A 113 -13.94 -10.57 -0.16
CA LYS A 113 -15.03 -10.03 0.67
C LYS A 113 -14.81 -10.32 2.15
N ARG A 114 -14.35 -11.53 2.51
CA ARG A 114 -14.01 -11.88 3.91
C ARG A 114 -12.82 -11.05 4.44
N ALA A 115 -11.81 -10.78 3.64
CA ALA A 115 -10.71 -9.90 4.02
C ALA A 115 -11.21 -8.47 4.27
N ILE A 116 -12.13 -7.96 3.45
CA ILE A 116 -12.78 -6.66 3.64
C ILE A 116 -13.63 -6.65 4.93
N ASP A 117 -14.41 -7.70 5.19
CA ASP A 117 -15.18 -7.82 6.42
C ASP A 117 -14.27 -7.80 7.65
N PHE A 118 -13.12 -8.49 7.59
CA PHE A 118 -12.15 -8.47 8.67
C PHE A 118 -11.52 -7.08 8.86
N CYS A 119 -11.22 -6.35 7.78
CA CYS A 119 -10.77 -4.96 7.87
C CYS A 119 -11.77 -4.10 8.66
N ALA A 120 -13.05 -4.19 8.32
CA ALA A 120 -14.11 -3.46 9.02
C ALA A 120 -14.21 -3.86 10.50
N MET A 121 -14.13 -5.16 10.81
CA MET A 121 -14.18 -5.65 12.18
C MET A 121 -12.98 -5.22 13.03
N ALA A 122 -11.79 -5.14 12.44
CA ALA A 122 -10.53 -4.82 13.12
C ALA A 122 -10.16 -3.33 13.08
N ASP A 123 -11.03 -2.47 12.56
CA ASP A 123 -10.76 -1.05 12.30
C ASP A 123 -9.44 -0.85 11.52
N ILE A 124 -9.26 -1.67 10.46
CA ILE A 124 -8.17 -1.54 9.48
C ILE A 124 -8.74 -0.75 8.29
N PRO A 125 -8.12 0.37 7.88
CA PRO A 125 -8.75 1.29 6.94
C PRO A 125 -8.82 0.76 5.50
N ALA A 126 -7.96 -0.20 5.13
CA ALA A 126 -7.87 -0.66 3.76
C ALA A 126 -7.55 -2.15 3.63
N MET A 127 -8.07 -2.76 2.57
CA MET A 127 -7.62 -4.04 2.04
C MET A 127 -6.73 -3.78 0.81
N HIS A 128 -5.57 -4.39 0.78
CA HIS A 128 -4.53 -4.21 -0.22
C HIS A 128 -4.29 -5.51 -1.00
N SER A 129 -4.09 -5.41 -2.32
CA SER A 129 -3.83 -6.58 -3.17
C SER A 129 -3.19 -6.23 -4.51
N HIS A 130 -2.49 -7.23 -5.08
CA HIS A 130 -2.27 -7.31 -6.53
C HIS A 130 -3.52 -7.84 -7.22
N PHE A 131 -4.12 -7.06 -8.12
CA PHE A 131 -5.32 -7.48 -8.84
C PHE A 131 -5.05 -8.19 -10.16
N GLY A 132 -3.79 -8.28 -10.57
CA GLY A 132 -3.32 -9.02 -11.73
C GLY A 132 -2.96 -8.13 -12.93
N PHE A 133 -2.66 -8.77 -14.05
CA PHE A 133 -2.23 -8.10 -15.29
C PHE A 133 -3.43 -7.42 -15.97
N ILE A 134 -3.76 -6.20 -15.57
CA ILE A 134 -4.87 -5.43 -16.15
C ILE A 134 -4.55 -5.18 -17.64
N PRO A 135 -5.46 -5.58 -18.56
CA PRO A 135 -5.23 -5.37 -19.99
C PRO A 135 -5.06 -3.89 -20.34
N GLU A 136 -4.10 -3.58 -21.19
CA GLU A 136 -3.90 -2.21 -21.69
C GLU A 136 -5.02 -1.78 -22.66
N GLU A 137 -5.64 -2.75 -23.33
CA GLU A 137 -6.76 -2.51 -24.23
C GLU A 137 -8.08 -2.36 -23.46
N PRO A 138 -8.68 -1.14 -23.36
CA PRO A 138 -9.84 -0.90 -22.51
C PRO A 138 -11.15 -1.47 -23.10
N THR A 139 -11.15 -1.87 -24.38
CA THR A 139 -12.31 -2.44 -25.07
C THR A 139 -12.35 -3.95 -25.03
N SER A 140 -11.28 -4.61 -24.54
CA SER A 140 -11.25 -6.07 -24.44
C SER A 140 -12.27 -6.61 -23.42
N GLU A 141 -12.82 -7.79 -23.69
CA GLU A 141 -13.76 -8.46 -22.78
C GLU A 141 -13.13 -8.72 -21.41
N LEU A 142 -11.83 -9.01 -21.40
CA LEU A 142 -11.10 -9.26 -20.14
C LEU A 142 -11.05 -7.99 -19.28
N TYR A 143 -10.75 -6.83 -19.89
CA TYR A 143 -10.74 -5.55 -19.19
C TYR A 143 -12.13 -5.18 -18.67
N THR A 144 -13.14 -5.15 -19.57
CA THR A 144 -14.49 -4.71 -19.20
C THR A 144 -15.13 -5.59 -18.13
N SER A 145 -14.92 -6.91 -18.20
CA SER A 145 -15.40 -7.84 -17.18
C SER A 145 -14.63 -7.71 -15.86
N PHE A 146 -13.33 -7.42 -15.89
CA PHE A 146 -12.55 -7.10 -14.69
C PHE A 146 -13.05 -5.82 -14.01
N ILE A 147 -13.27 -4.74 -14.77
CA ILE A 147 -13.81 -3.48 -14.22
C ILE A 147 -15.17 -3.69 -13.55
N ALA A 148 -16.05 -4.49 -14.14
CA ALA A 148 -17.35 -4.83 -13.56
C ALA A 148 -17.20 -5.56 -12.21
N THR A 149 -16.29 -6.55 -12.15
CA THR A 149 -15.97 -7.29 -10.90
C THR A 149 -15.39 -6.38 -9.83
N MET A 150 -14.43 -5.53 -10.20
CA MET A 150 -13.81 -4.61 -9.25
C MET A 150 -14.79 -3.55 -8.75
N ARG A 151 -15.71 -3.07 -9.59
CA ARG A 151 -16.77 -2.15 -9.16
C ARG A 151 -17.65 -2.78 -8.09
N GLU A 152 -18.05 -4.05 -8.26
CA GLU A 152 -18.80 -4.79 -7.23
C GLU A 152 -18.00 -4.92 -5.94
N LEU A 153 -16.73 -5.34 -6.02
CA LEU A 153 -15.88 -5.52 -4.84
C LEU A 153 -15.62 -4.19 -4.12
N CYS A 154 -15.32 -3.13 -4.86
CA CYS A 154 -15.09 -1.80 -4.28
C CYS A 154 -16.37 -1.22 -3.66
N GLN A 155 -17.55 -1.45 -4.27
CA GLN A 155 -18.82 -1.05 -3.64
C GLN A 155 -19.05 -1.83 -2.34
N TYR A 156 -18.80 -3.14 -2.33
CA TYR A 156 -18.87 -3.96 -1.12
C TYR A 156 -17.96 -3.45 0.01
N ALA A 157 -16.74 -3.02 -0.33
CA ALA A 157 -15.80 -2.42 0.61
C ALA A 157 -16.28 -1.05 1.11
N LYS A 158 -16.79 -0.21 0.19
CA LYS A 158 -17.30 1.12 0.50
C LYS A 158 -18.45 1.08 1.51
N ASP A 159 -19.37 0.14 1.35
CA ASP A 159 -20.50 -0.06 2.26
C ASP A 159 -20.07 -0.45 3.68
N ARG A 160 -18.79 -0.86 3.83
CA ARG A 160 -18.14 -1.21 5.11
C ARG A 160 -17.13 -0.18 5.61
N GLY A 161 -17.01 0.94 4.91
CA GLY A 161 -16.04 1.97 5.25
C GLY A 161 -14.58 1.59 4.97
N VAL A 162 -14.34 0.57 4.11
CA VAL A 162 -13.00 0.06 3.79
C VAL A 162 -12.56 0.57 2.41
N MET A 163 -11.32 1.02 2.33
CA MET A 163 -10.67 1.37 1.06
C MET A 163 -10.06 0.11 0.42
N ILE A 164 -9.86 0.17 -0.90
CA ILE A 164 -9.12 -0.83 -1.65
C ILE A 164 -7.83 -0.20 -2.14
N TYR A 165 -6.69 -0.83 -1.86
CA TYR A 165 -5.40 -0.42 -2.40
C TYR A 165 -4.91 -1.41 -3.45
N CYS A 166 -4.66 -0.89 -4.65
CA CYS A 166 -4.05 -1.65 -5.74
C CYS A 166 -2.53 -1.55 -5.64
N GLU A 167 -1.88 -2.68 -5.47
CA GLU A 167 -0.43 -2.72 -5.53
C GLU A 167 0.07 -2.68 -6.97
N THR A 168 1.06 -1.83 -7.23
CA THR A 168 1.69 -1.72 -8.55
C THR A 168 2.58 -2.92 -8.86
N GLY A 169 2.76 -3.17 -10.15
CA GLY A 169 3.69 -4.18 -10.65
C GLY A 169 3.35 -4.69 -12.03
N GLN A 170 2.19 -5.28 -12.21
CA GLN A 170 1.83 -6.02 -13.44
C GLN A 170 1.44 -5.10 -14.60
N GLU A 171 0.97 -3.89 -14.32
CA GLU A 171 0.49 -2.91 -15.30
C GLU A 171 1.30 -1.61 -15.27
N THR A 172 1.12 -0.78 -16.29
CA THR A 172 1.66 0.58 -16.28
C THR A 172 0.83 1.50 -15.38
N PRO A 173 1.41 2.56 -14.81
CA PRO A 173 0.65 3.55 -14.04
C PRO A 173 -0.56 4.11 -14.79
N THR A 174 -0.42 4.38 -16.08
CA THR A 174 -1.53 4.86 -16.94
C THR A 174 -2.68 3.86 -17.01
N THR A 175 -2.37 2.57 -17.16
CA THR A 175 -3.40 1.50 -17.17
C THR A 175 -4.11 1.37 -15.84
N LEU A 176 -3.37 1.46 -14.72
CA LEU A 176 -3.96 1.40 -13.39
C LEU A 176 -4.86 2.62 -13.10
N ILE A 177 -4.40 3.82 -13.41
CA ILE A 177 -5.19 5.05 -13.25
C ILE A 177 -6.50 4.97 -14.06
N ARG A 178 -6.43 4.52 -15.32
CA ARG A 178 -7.62 4.32 -16.15
C ARG A 178 -8.58 3.32 -15.52
N ALA A 179 -8.08 2.18 -15.04
CA ALA A 179 -8.93 1.17 -14.39
C ALA A 179 -9.60 1.73 -13.12
N ILE A 180 -8.90 2.50 -12.30
CA ILE A 180 -9.45 3.17 -11.12
C ILE A 180 -10.58 4.14 -11.51
N HIS A 181 -10.38 4.95 -12.55
CA HIS A 181 -11.42 5.86 -13.07
C HIS A 181 -12.63 5.10 -13.60
N ASP A 182 -12.42 4.01 -14.35
CA ASP A 182 -13.49 3.22 -14.94
C ASP A 182 -14.27 2.43 -13.88
N ILE A 183 -13.65 2.01 -12.78
CA ILE A 183 -14.32 1.43 -11.61
C ILE A 183 -15.24 2.48 -10.96
N GLY A 184 -14.77 3.68 -10.72
CA GLY A 184 -15.57 4.86 -10.41
C GLY A 184 -16.28 4.86 -9.05
N THR A 185 -15.88 4.02 -8.07
CA THR A 185 -16.54 3.94 -6.76
C THR A 185 -16.02 4.99 -5.75
N GLY A 186 -14.83 5.55 -6.01
CA GLY A 186 -14.20 6.59 -5.20
C GLY A 186 -13.52 6.12 -3.91
N ASN A 187 -13.42 4.80 -3.68
CA ASN A 187 -12.73 4.21 -2.54
C ASN A 187 -11.62 3.22 -2.94
N ILE A 188 -11.17 3.30 -4.19
CA ILE A 188 -10.04 2.52 -4.71
C ILE A 188 -8.87 3.45 -5.00
N PHE A 189 -7.67 3.08 -4.55
CA PHE A 189 -6.47 3.89 -4.55
C PHE A 189 -5.25 3.03 -4.87
N VAL A 190 -4.07 3.63 -4.84
CA VAL A 190 -2.80 2.99 -5.17
C VAL A 190 -1.94 2.80 -3.92
N ASN A 191 -1.40 1.60 -3.75
CA ASN A 191 -0.16 1.34 -3.03
C ASN A 191 0.96 1.19 -4.07
N CYS A 192 1.91 2.13 -4.09
CA CYS A 192 2.99 2.10 -5.06
C CYS A 192 4.17 1.30 -4.50
N ASP A 193 4.37 0.07 -4.97
CA ASP A 193 5.63 -0.64 -4.75
C ASP A 193 6.66 -0.13 -5.75
N THR A 194 7.73 0.47 -5.22
CA THR A 194 8.77 1.10 -6.02
C THR A 194 9.61 0.08 -6.81
N ALA A 195 9.88 -1.08 -6.21
CA ALA A 195 10.63 -2.14 -6.89
C ALA A 195 9.76 -2.89 -7.89
N ASN A 196 8.50 -3.19 -7.60
CA ASN A 196 7.66 -3.95 -8.51
C ASN A 196 7.53 -3.28 -9.88
N LEU A 197 7.44 -1.95 -9.95
CA LEU A 197 7.47 -1.22 -11.22
C LEU A 197 8.75 -1.49 -12.02
N ILE A 198 9.88 -1.66 -11.35
CA ILE A 198 11.18 -2.01 -11.95
C ILE A 198 11.24 -3.51 -12.26
N LEU A 199 10.87 -4.38 -11.33
CA LEU A 199 10.91 -5.84 -11.48
C LEU A 199 10.05 -6.32 -12.66
N TYR A 200 8.91 -5.67 -12.88
CA TYR A 200 8.03 -5.94 -14.03
C TYR A 200 8.40 -5.11 -15.28
N GLY A 201 9.36 -4.18 -15.17
CA GLY A 201 9.77 -3.33 -16.31
C GLY A 201 8.65 -2.38 -16.78
N LYS A 202 7.79 -1.92 -15.89
CA LYS A 202 6.57 -1.16 -16.25
C LYS A 202 6.72 0.34 -16.17
N ALA A 203 7.50 0.87 -15.21
CA ALA A 203 7.71 2.30 -15.08
C ALA A 203 8.93 2.64 -14.22
N ASN A 204 9.34 3.92 -14.29
CA ASN A 204 10.18 4.53 -13.28
C ASN A 204 9.31 4.90 -12.06
N PRO A 205 9.66 4.49 -10.83
CA PRO A 205 8.84 4.77 -9.64
C PRO A 205 8.61 6.25 -9.37
N VAL A 206 9.61 7.11 -9.64
CA VAL A 206 9.50 8.56 -9.41
C VAL A 206 8.45 9.18 -10.34
N ASP A 207 8.49 8.83 -11.64
CA ASP A 207 7.50 9.30 -12.61
C ASP A 207 6.10 8.78 -12.27
N ALA A 208 6.01 7.53 -11.81
CA ALA A 208 4.75 6.90 -11.40
C ALA A 208 4.10 7.63 -10.22
N ILE A 209 4.88 8.04 -9.20
CA ILE A 209 4.39 8.81 -8.04
C ILE A 209 3.73 10.12 -8.51
N TYR A 210 4.36 10.86 -9.40
CA TYR A 210 3.76 12.08 -9.95
C TYR A 210 2.49 11.81 -10.77
N GLN A 211 2.43 10.68 -11.52
CA GLN A 211 1.23 10.30 -12.26
C GLN A 211 0.07 9.92 -11.34
N PHE A 212 0.34 9.20 -10.25
CA PHE A 212 -0.69 8.80 -9.30
C PHE A 212 -1.27 9.98 -8.51
N GLY A 213 -0.44 10.95 -8.12
CA GLY A 213 -0.89 12.13 -7.37
C GLY A 213 -1.76 11.75 -6.17
N ASP A 214 -2.97 12.30 -6.10
CA ASP A 214 -3.93 12.07 -5.00
C ASP A 214 -4.45 10.62 -4.89
N LEU A 215 -4.27 9.80 -5.92
CA LEU A 215 -4.60 8.38 -5.87
C LEU A 215 -3.62 7.57 -5.03
N LEU A 216 -2.40 8.07 -4.79
CA LEU A 216 -1.41 7.40 -3.97
C LEU A 216 -1.76 7.53 -2.48
N LYS A 217 -1.99 6.40 -1.80
CA LYS A 217 -2.33 6.37 -0.36
C LYS A 217 -1.29 5.65 0.47
N GLU A 218 -0.62 4.67 -0.10
CA GLU A 218 0.49 3.96 0.52
C GLU A 218 1.61 3.70 -0.49
N LEU A 219 2.80 3.38 0.02
CA LEU A 219 3.95 3.03 -0.77
C LEU A 219 4.70 1.87 -0.11
N HIS A 220 5.08 0.88 -0.91
CA HIS A 220 6.07 -0.11 -0.48
C HIS A 220 7.48 0.37 -0.85
N ALA A 221 8.32 0.49 0.17
CA ALA A 221 9.75 0.73 0.00
C ALA A 221 10.45 -0.61 -0.20
N LYS A 222 10.80 -0.88 -1.43
CA LYS A 222 11.47 -2.08 -1.92
C LYS A 222 12.38 -1.69 -3.07
N ASP A 223 13.49 -2.38 -3.28
CA ASP A 223 14.45 -2.07 -4.33
C ASP A 223 14.78 -3.29 -5.19
N GLY A 224 15.20 -3.05 -6.43
CA GLY A 224 15.45 -4.13 -7.35
C GLY A 224 16.10 -3.69 -8.65
N HIS A 225 16.34 -4.68 -9.51
CA HIS A 225 16.87 -4.53 -10.86
C HIS A 225 15.83 -4.94 -11.90
N TYR A 226 15.88 -4.29 -13.06
CA TYR A 226 15.05 -4.65 -14.21
C TYR A 226 15.27 -6.11 -14.63
N PRO A 227 14.24 -6.76 -15.23
CA PRO A 227 14.41 -8.09 -15.81
C PRO A 227 15.44 -8.08 -16.94
N THR A 228 16.24 -9.12 -16.98
CA THR A 228 17.19 -9.38 -18.07
C THR A 228 16.82 -10.65 -18.86
N ASP A 229 15.77 -11.32 -18.42
CA ASP A 229 15.17 -12.49 -19.04
C ASP A 229 13.72 -12.18 -19.46
N PRO A 230 13.27 -12.53 -20.66
CA PRO A 230 11.91 -12.21 -21.11
C PRO A 230 10.80 -13.00 -20.42
N TYR A 231 11.13 -14.02 -19.66
CA TYR A 231 10.16 -14.92 -19.01
C TYR A 231 10.02 -14.67 -17.51
N TYR A 232 11.04 -14.06 -16.88
CA TYR A 232 11.12 -13.88 -15.43
C TYR A 232 11.19 -12.41 -15.05
N LEU A 233 10.71 -12.10 -13.85
CA LEU A 233 10.81 -10.77 -13.28
C LEU A 233 12.29 -10.40 -13.04
N GLY A 234 12.50 -9.11 -12.83
CA GLY A 234 13.73 -8.61 -12.24
C GLY A 234 13.99 -9.19 -10.85
N ARG A 235 15.04 -8.77 -10.21
CA ARG A 235 15.47 -9.31 -8.93
C ARG A 235 15.45 -8.23 -7.85
N GLU A 236 14.78 -8.53 -6.71
CA GLU A 236 14.89 -7.73 -5.50
C GLU A 236 16.33 -7.68 -4.97
N VAL A 237 16.73 -6.54 -4.44
CA VAL A 237 17.99 -6.33 -3.73
C VAL A 237 17.74 -5.43 -2.52
N LYS A 238 18.72 -5.34 -1.63
CA LYS A 238 18.63 -4.46 -0.47
C LYS A 238 18.59 -2.99 -0.87
N ILE A 239 17.78 -2.20 -0.18
CA ILE A 239 17.80 -0.74 -0.31
C ILE A 239 19.14 -0.20 0.23
N PRO A 240 19.85 0.69 -0.46
CA PRO A 240 19.59 1.28 -1.77
C PRO A 240 20.48 0.70 -2.90
N GLU A 241 20.62 -0.62 -3.00
CA GLU A 241 21.55 -1.28 -3.92
C GLU A 241 20.98 -1.47 -5.33
N GLY A 242 19.69 -1.17 -5.53
CA GLY A 242 18.97 -1.39 -6.78
C GLY A 242 18.86 -0.17 -7.69
N LYS A 243 17.75 -0.07 -8.39
CA LYS A 243 17.47 0.98 -9.38
C LYS A 243 16.52 2.06 -8.87
N VAL A 244 15.95 1.90 -7.68
CA VAL A 244 15.08 2.90 -7.08
C VAL A 244 15.92 4.08 -6.57
N ASN A 245 15.60 5.28 -7.06
CA ASN A 245 16.20 6.51 -6.55
C ASN A 245 15.41 7.02 -5.34
N PHE A 246 15.66 6.47 -4.14
CA PHE A 246 14.92 6.84 -2.92
C PHE A 246 14.96 8.34 -2.58
N PRO A 247 16.07 9.07 -2.73
CA PRO A 247 16.06 10.53 -2.58
C PRO A 247 15.03 11.21 -3.49
N ALA A 248 14.94 10.81 -4.75
CA ALA A 248 13.97 11.36 -5.70
C ALA A 248 12.54 10.87 -5.40
N VAL A 249 12.37 9.62 -4.93
CA VAL A 249 11.07 9.09 -4.45
C VAL A 249 10.55 9.93 -3.29
N VAL A 250 11.35 10.15 -2.25
CA VAL A 250 10.92 10.95 -1.08
C VAL A 250 10.60 12.38 -1.49
N LYS A 251 11.40 12.96 -2.40
CA LYS A 251 11.09 14.30 -2.94
C LYS A 251 9.75 14.31 -3.67
N ALA A 252 9.50 13.35 -4.56
CA ALA A 252 8.24 13.25 -5.31
C ALA A 252 7.03 13.09 -4.36
N LEU A 253 7.16 12.27 -3.30
CA LEU A 253 6.11 12.12 -2.29
C LEU A 253 5.79 13.46 -1.60
N LYS A 254 6.81 14.22 -1.25
CA LYS A 254 6.62 15.56 -0.64
C LYS A 254 6.02 16.55 -1.62
N ASP A 255 6.47 16.55 -2.86
CA ASP A 255 5.96 17.46 -3.92
C ASP A 255 4.46 17.25 -4.18
N ILE A 256 3.96 16.00 -4.10
CA ILE A 256 2.53 15.71 -4.25
C ILE A 256 1.74 15.84 -2.93
N GLY A 257 2.39 16.18 -1.82
CA GLY A 257 1.75 16.31 -0.50
C GLY A 257 1.31 14.98 0.11
N PHE A 258 2.02 13.89 -0.17
CA PHE A 258 1.72 12.55 0.36
C PHE A 258 1.80 12.52 1.89
N LYS A 259 0.80 11.89 2.53
CA LYS A 259 0.65 11.77 4.00
C LYS A 259 0.27 10.34 4.41
N GLY A 260 0.88 9.37 3.79
CA GLY A 260 0.62 7.96 4.03
C GLY A 260 1.76 7.25 4.72
N VAL A 261 1.69 5.93 4.68
CA VAL A 261 2.74 5.06 5.19
C VAL A 261 3.65 4.61 4.06
N MET A 262 4.96 4.76 4.26
CA MET A 262 6.01 4.15 3.46
C MET A 262 6.41 2.84 4.14
N THR A 263 5.83 1.75 3.70
CA THR A 263 6.00 0.44 4.33
C THR A 263 7.20 -0.29 3.74
N ILE A 264 8.17 -0.65 4.58
CA ILE A 264 9.29 -1.50 4.15
C ILE A 264 8.74 -2.89 3.84
N GLU A 265 8.98 -3.34 2.61
CA GLU A 265 8.74 -4.71 2.20
C GLU A 265 10.07 -5.40 1.89
N CYS A 266 10.26 -6.62 2.40
CA CYS A 266 11.47 -7.40 2.21
C CYS A 266 11.09 -8.87 1.98
N GLU A 267 11.30 -9.35 0.76
CA GLU A 267 11.08 -10.75 0.36
C GLU A 267 12.41 -11.52 0.24
N LEU A 268 13.53 -10.90 0.65
CA LEU A 268 14.84 -11.54 0.69
C LEU A 268 14.84 -12.66 1.75
N GLY A 269 15.37 -13.81 1.38
CA GLY A 269 15.45 -14.95 2.29
C GLY A 269 16.38 -14.71 3.50
N GLY A 270 16.15 -15.46 4.60
CA GLY A 270 16.97 -15.42 5.80
C GLY A 270 16.51 -14.39 6.84
N ASP A 271 17.36 -14.13 7.83
CA ASP A 271 17.11 -13.09 8.84
C ASP A 271 17.51 -11.72 8.31
N ASN A 272 16.51 -10.86 8.16
CA ASN A 272 16.69 -9.50 7.64
C ASN A 272 16.52 -8.42 8.72
N THR A 273 16.51 -8.76 10.00
CA THR A 273 16.25 -7.82 11.10
C THR A 273 17.19 -6.60 11.04
N ASP A 274 18.50 -6.82 10.98
CA ASP A 274 19.48 -5.73 10.89
C ASP A 274 19.31 -4.88 9.63
N TYR A 275 18.97 -5.52 8.49
CA TYR A 275 18.71 -4.82 7.25
C TYR A 275 17.50 -3.93 7.36
N VAL A 276 16.40 -4.43 7.89
CA VAL A 276 15.14 -3.66 8.07
C VAL A 276 15.38 -2.45 8.97
N LEU A 277 16.10 -2.59 10.08
CA LEU A 277 16.40 -1.47 10.98
C LEU A 277 17.29 -0.40 10.30
N LYS A 278 18.30 -0.81 9.53
CA LYS A 278 19.13 0.12 8.75
C LYS A 278 18.32 0.83 7.67
N THR A 279 17.43 0.10 6.99
CA THR A 279 16.54 0.66 5.97
C THR A 279 15.58 1.66 6.58
N LYS A 280 14.96 1.34 7.73
CA LYS A 280 14.11 2.28 8.47
C LYS A 280 14.84 3.59 8.73
N LYS A 281 16.02 3.51 9.35
CA LYS A 281 16.80 4.71 9.61
C LYS A 281 17.14 5.50 8.35
N TYR A 282 17.55 4.82 7.29
CA TYR A 282 17.87 5.47 6.01
C TYR A 282 16.66 6.22 5.43
N LEU A 283 15.48 5.62 5.44
CA LEU A 283 14.25 6.25 4.93
C LEU A 283 13.82 7.42 5.82
N GLU A 284 13.87 7.29 7.13
CA GLU A 284 13.56 8.36 8.08
C GLU A 284 14.52 9.55 7.90
N ASP A 285 15.83 9.29 7.77
CA ASP A 285 16.83 10.33 7.50
C ASP A 285 16.55 11.05 6.16
N LEU A 286 16.14 10.32 5.12
CA LEU A 286 15.73 10.94 3.84
C LEU A 286 14.47 11.81 3.99
N ILE A 287 13.45 11.31 4.70
CA ILE A 287 12.21 12.06 4.93
C ILE A 287 12.50 13.35 5.70
N GLU A 288 13.33 13.29 6.73
CA GLU A 288 13.68 14.46 7.54
C GLU A 288 14.48 15.50 6.74
N ASN A 289 15.46 15.06 5.93
CA ASN A 289 16.40 15.94 5.25
C ASN A 289 15.95 16.42 3.86
N THR A 290 14.90 15.83 3.28
CA THR A 290 14.34 16.29 1.99
C THR A 290 13.39 17.48 2.22
N LYS A 291 13.62 18.57 1.45
CA LYS A 291 12.76 19.77 1.51
C LYS A 291 11.62 19.67 0.52
#